data_b9f56957f47a061e7a71d23f205ab68e
#
_entry.id   b9f56957f47a061e7a71d23f205ab68e
#
_cell.length_a   1.000
_cell.length_b   1.000
_cell.length_c   1.000
_cell.angle_alpha   90.00
_cell.angle_beta   90.00
_cell.angle_gamma   90.00
#
_symmetry.space_group_name_H-M   'P 1'
#
loop_
_entity.id
_entity.type
_entity.pdbx_description
1 polymer ?
#
loop_
_entity_poly.entity_id
_entity_poly.type
_entity_poly.pdbx_seq_one_letter_code
_entity_poly.pdbx_strand_id
1 'polypeptide(L)'
;MVYFDFDQDTLKADFQAAIACHAKYLRDRPEARMTLEGHADERGTREYNVALGERRGNAVSSAVQGNGGSAGQISVTSYGEEKPTCLDSTDDCWAKNRRVEIVYTAK
;
A
#
# COMPACT_ATOMS: atom_id res chain seq x y z
N MET A 1 -6.72 3.68 2.57
CA MET A 1 -5.57 4.05 1.74
C MET A 1 -4.42 4.54 2.62
N VAL A 2 -3.20 4.13 2.33
CA VAL A 2 -2.00 4.50 3.12
C VAL A 2 -1.08 5.35 2.24
N TYR A 3 -0.68 6.52 2.73
CA TYR A 3 0.15 7.46 1.96
C TYR A 3 1.60 7.47 2.47
N PHE A 4 2.52 7.75 1.55
CA PHE A 4 3.97 7.74 1.80
C PHE A 4 4.62 9.06 1.38
N ASP A 5 5.72 9.39 2.05
CA ASP A 5 6.53 10.54 1.68
C ASP A 5 7.34 10.24 0.41
N PHE A 6 7.87 11.29 -0.22
CA PHE A 6 8.66 11.15 -1.44
C PHE A 6 9.84 10.21 -1.22
N ASP A 7 10.02 9.27 -2.14
CA ASP A 7 11.11 8.29 -2.15
C ASP A 7 11.20 7.44 -0.87
N GLN A 8 10.13 7.39 -0.07
CA GLN A 8 10.09 6.64 1.18
C GLN A 8 9.17 5.43 1.07
N ASP A 9 9.55 4.36 1.75
CA ASP A 9 8.72 3.17 1.94
C ASP A 9 8.46 2.89 3.42
N THR A 10 8.77 3.85 4.28
CA THR A 10 8.54 3.75 5.72
C THR A 10 7.10 4.09 6.04
N LEU A 11 6.42 3.18 6.75
CA LEU A 11 5.02 3.37 7.16
C LEU A 11 4.93 4.42 8.26
N LYS A 12 4.07 5.42 8.05
CA LYS A 12 3.87 6.48 9.03
C LYS A 12 3.02 6.00 10.20
N ALA A 13 3.32 6.53 11.39
CA ALA A 13 2.57 6.20 12.60
C ALA A 13 1.06 6.53 12.49
N ASP A 14 0.71 7.53 11.68
CA ASP A 14 -0.68 7.97 11.46
C ASP A 14 -1.60 6.84 10.96
N PHE A 15 -1.04 5.80 10.35
CA PHE A 15 -1.82 4.71 9.75
C PHE A 15 -1.89 3.46 10.64
N GLN A 16 -1.27 3.46 11.82
CA GLN A 16 -1.20 2.27 12.67
C GLN A 16 -2.58 1.77 13.11
N ALA A 17 -3.48 2.67 13.48
CA ALA A 17 -4.83 2.28 13.92
C ALA A 17 -5.62 1.62 12.79
N ALA A 18 -5.54 2.17 11.57
CA ALA A 18 -6.21 1.59 10.41
C ALA A 18 -5.67 0.20 10.09
N ILE A 19 -4.34 0.03 10.17
CA ILE A 19 -3.70 -1.26 9.91
C ILE A 19 -4.11 -2.30 10.95
N ALA A 20 -4.20 -1.91 12.21
CA ALA A 20 -4.67 -2.80 13.26
C ALA A 20 -6.11 -3.27 13.02
N CYS A 21 -6.99 -2.38 12.53
CA CYS A 21 -8.36 -2.74 12.15
C CYS A 21 -8.40 -3.75 11.01
N HIS A 22 -7.58 -3.55 9.98
CA HIS A 22 -7.52 -4.50 8.85
C HIS A 22 -6.98 -5.86 9.31
N ALA A 23 -5.97 -5.88 10.16
CA ALA A 23 -5.44 -7.12 10.70
C ALA A 23 -6.49 -7.90 11.50
N LYS A 24 -7.26 -7.19 12.33
CA LYS A 24 -8.36 -7.81 13.07
C LYS A 24 -9.41 -8.41 12.13
N TYR A 25 -9.77 -7.69 11.08
CA TYR A 25 -10.73 -8.18 10.08
C TYR A 25 -10.26 -9.51 9.48
N LEU A 26 -8.97 -9.60 9.11
CA LEU A 26 -8.41 -10.82 8.53
C LEU A 26 -8.36 -11.97 9.55
N ARG A 27 -8.02 -11.69 10.80
CA ARG A 27 -8.00 -12.71 11.86
C ARG A 27 -9.40 -13.29 12.10
N ASP A 28 -10.41 -12.42 12.08
CA ASP A 28 -11.79 -12.82 12.37
C ASP A 28 -12.45 -13.54 11.18
N ARG A 29 -11.87 -13.40 9.97
CA ARG A 29 -12.42 -13.97 8.72
C ARG A 29 -11.32 -14.69 7.95
N PRO A 30 -11.04 -15.97 8.27
CA PRO A 30 -9.95 -16.71 7.62
C PRO A 30 -10.08 -16.86 6.11
N GLU A 31 -11.29 -16.78 5.56
CA GLU A 31 -11.53 -16.85 4.12
C GLU A 31 -11.36 -15.52 3.40
N ALA A 32 -11.23 -14.41 4.11
CA ALA A 32 -11.03 -13.09 3.49
C ALA A 32 -9.65 -13.02 2.82
N ARG A 33 -9.60 -12.27 1.72
CA ARG A 33 -8.36 -12.04 0.97
C ARG A 33 -8.18 -10.55 0.70
N MET A 34 -6.95 -10.08 0.82
CA MET A 34 -6.58 -8.68 0.67
C MET A 34 -5.47 -8.56 -0.38
N THR A 35 -5.60 -7.61 -1.29
CA THR A 35 -4.52 -7.21 -2.19
C THR A 35 -4.09 -5.79 -1.83
N LEU A 36 -2.79 -5.61 -1.69
CA LEU A 36 -2.17 -4.31 -1.44
C LEU A 36 -1.55 -3.82 -2.74
N GLU A 37 -2.11 -2.75 -3.28
CA GLU A 37 -1.69 -2.17 -4.56
C GLU A 37 -0.78 -0.98 -4.29
N GLY A 38 0.53 -1.17 -4.51
CA GLY A 38 1.53 -0.14 -4.27
C GLY A 38 1.67 0.80 -5.46
N HIS A 39 1.79 2.09 -5.17
CA HIS A 39 1.88 3.14 -6.17
C HIS A 39 2.98 4.14 -5.82
N ALA A 40 3.49 4.81 -6.86
CA ALA A 40 4.47 5.89 -6.75
C ALA A 40 3.98 7.09 -7.58
N ASP A 41 4.58 8.26 -7.34
CA ASP A 41 4.34 9.41 -8.22
C ASP A 41 5.17 9.27 -9.51
N GLU A 42 4.99 10.21 -10.44
CA GLU A 42 5.58 10.11 -11.79
C GLU A 42 7.10 10.34 -11.84
N ARG A 43 7.73 10.78 -10.75
CA ARG A 43 9.15 11.12 -10.72
C ARG A 43 10.00 9.85 -10.61
N GLY A 44 11.06 9.77 -11.44
CA GLY A 44 11.97 8.63 -11.47
C GLY A 44 11.71 7.71 -12.66
N THR A 45 12.47 6.60 -12.71
CA THR A 45 12.29 5.61 -13.78
C THR A 45 11.11 4.71 -13.48
N ARG A 46 10.57 4.09 -14.55
CA ARG A 46 9.46 3.15 -14.41
C ARG A 46 9.85 1.96 -13.51
N GLU A 47 11.01 1.38 -13.75
CA GLU A 47 11.50 0.23 -12.97
C GLU A 47 11.69 0.58 -11.51
N TYR A 48 12.25 1.75 -11.23
CA TYR A 48 12.43 2.23 -9.85
C TYR A 48 11.08 2.40 -9.15
N ASN A 49 10.10 2.99 -9.84
CA ASN A 49 8.78 3.25 -9.27
C ASN A 49 7.98 1.98 -9.04
N VAL A 50 8.12 0.97 -9.91
CA VAL A 50 7.50 -0.35 -9.68
C VAL A 50 8.11 -0.99 -8.43
N ALA A 51 9.42 -0.95 -8.28
CA ALA A 51 10.10 -1.48 -7.10
C ALA A 51 9.71 -0.72 -5.82
N LEU A 52 9.59 0.61 -5.90
CA LEU A 52 9.17 1.45 -4.77
C LEU A 52 7.74 1.11 -4.34
N GLY A 53 6.82 0.97 -5.31
CA GLY A 53 5.44 0.56 -5.03
C GLY A 53 5.38 -0.80 -4.36
N GLU A 54 6.21 -1.74 -4.79
CA GLU A 54 6.30 -3.06 -4.17
C GLU A 54 6.81 -2.97 -2.74
N ARG A 55 7.86 -2.19 -2.49
CA ARG A 55 8.38 -1.99 -1.12
C ARG A 55 7.33 -1.35 -0.22
N ARG A 56 6.56 -0.39 -0.73
CA ARG A 56 5.48 0.24 0.03
C ARG A 56 4.38 -0.78 0.37
N GLY A 57 3.98 -1.59 -0.60
CA GLY A 57 3.02 -2.66 -0.38
C GLY A 57 3.52 -3.67 0.65
N ASN A 58 4.80 -4.05 0.56
CA ASN A 58 5.42 -4.97 1.51
C ASN A 58 5.48 -4.37 2.93
N ALA A 59 5.72 -3.07 3.05
CA ALA A 59 5.72 -2.40 4.35
C ALA A 59 4.34 -2.48 5.02
N VAL A 60 3.27 -2.27 4.26
CA VAL A 60 1.91 -2.40 4.77
C VAL A 60 1.61 -3.87 5.12
N SER A 61 2.00 -4.81 4.24
CA SER A 61 1.82 -6.24 4.48
C SER A 61 2.50 -6.67 5.78
N SER A 62 3.74 -6.26 6.01
CA SER A 62 4.49 -6.58 7.22
C SER A 62 3.80 -6.03 8.47
N ALA A 63 3.26 -4.81 8.40
CA ALA A 63 2.55 -4.20 9.51
C ALA A 63 1.24 -4.92 9.82
N VAL A 64 0.49 -5.34 8.79
CA VAL A 64 -0.74 -6.13 8.99
C VAL A 64 -0.40 -7.47 9.64
N GLN A 65 0.64 -8.14 9.15
CA GLN A 65 1.08 -9.42 9.73
C GLN A 65 1.57 -9.24 11.17
N GLY A 66 2.27 -8.15 11.46
CA GLY A 66 2.72 -7.82 12.82
C GLY A 66 1.58 -7.61 13.79
N ASN A 67 0.40 -7.25 13.28
CA ASN A 67 -0.82 -7.09 14.07
C ASN A 67 -1.71 -8.34 14.05
N GLY A 68 -1.22 -9.45 13.50
CA GLY A 68 -1.91 -10.74 13.55
C GLY A 68 -2.58 -11.18 12.25
N GLY A 69 -2.47 -10.41 11.17
CA GLY A 69 -2.95 -10.85 9.86
C GLY A 69 -2.11 -12.00 9.32
N SER A 70 -2.72 -12.89 8.54
CA SER A 70 -2.01 -14.04 7.97
C SER A 70 -1.41 -13.69 6.60
N ALA A 71 -0.16 -14.06 6.39
CA ALA A 71 0.52 -13.86 5.11
C ALA A 71 -0.25 -14.53 3.95
N GLY A 72 -0.90 -15.66 4.20
CA GLY A 72 -1.69 -16.37 3.20
C GLY A 72 -2.94 -15.63 2.73
N GLN A 73 -3.37 -14.59 3.47
CA GLN A 73 -4.53 -13.77 3.11
C GLN A 73 -4.15 -12.50 2.36
N ILE A 74 -2.84 -12.21 2.22
CA ILE A 74 -2.34 -10.94 1.71
C ILE A 74 -1.53 -11.15 0.44
N SER A 75 -1.84 -10.38 -0.60
CA SER A 75 -1.05 -10.32 -1.84
C SER A 75 -0.59 -8.89 -2.05
N VAL A 76 0.59 -8.72 -2.65
CA VAL A 76 1.13 -7.39 -2.98
C VAL A 76 1.30 -7.31 -4.49
N THR A 77 0.80 -6.22 -5.08
CA THR A 77 0.97 -5.90 -6.50
C THR A 77 1.44 -4.45 -6.59
N SER A 78 2.43 -4.18 -7.45
CA SER A 78 2.86 -2.81 -7.69
C SER A 78 2.51 -2.37 -9.09
N TYR A 79 1.92 -1.18 -9.20
CA TYR A 79 1.66 -0.51 -10.47
C TYR A 79 2.66 0.63 -10.73
N GLY A 80 3.54 0.93 -9.74
CA GLY A 80 4.45 2.05 -9.87
C GLY A 80 3.69 3.34 -10.14
N GLU A 81 4.04 4.03 -11.24
CA GLU A 81 3.39 5.27 -11.65
C GLU A 81 2.27 5.08 -12.66
N GLU A 82 1.94 3.84 -13.03
CA GLU A 82 1.04 3.54 -14.16
C GLU A 82 -0.45 3.82 -13.89
N LYS A 83 -0.87 3.89 -12.62
CA LYS A 83 -2.26 4.14 -12.24
C LYS A 83 -2.39 5.34 -11.30
N PRO A 84 -2.09 6.56 -11.77
CA PRO A 84 -2.20 7.74 -10.92
C PRO A 84 -3.65 8.08 -10.61
N THR A 85 -3.90 8.59 -9.39
CA THR A 85 -5.20 9.17 -9.03
C THR A 85 -5.25 10.65 -9.39
N CYS A 86 -4.10 11.26 -9.60
CA CYS A 86 -3.97 12.67 -9.91
C CYS A 86 -2.94 12.84 -11.03
N LEU A 87 -3.28 13.60 -12.07
CA LEU A 87 -2.47 13.68 -13.28
C LEU A 87 -1.62 14.93 -13.42
N ASP A 88 -1.80 15.93 -12.55
CA ASP A 88 -1.02 17.17 -12.61
C ASP A 88 0.39 16.96 -12.06
N SER A 89 1.36 17.74 -12.55
CA SER A 89 2.74 17.68 -12.08
C SER A 89 2.95 18.72 -10.97
N THR A 90 2.31 18.49 -9.82
CA THR A 90 2.40 19.34 -8.63
C THR A 90 2.70 18.47 -7.41
N ASP A 91 3.24 19.10 -6.34
CA ASP A 91 3.53 18.38 -5.10
C ASP A 91 2.27 17.75 -4.49
N ASP A 92 1.15 18.47 -4.52
CA ASP A 92 -0.11 17.95 -3.98
C ASP A 92 -0.58 16.72 -4.75
N CYS A 93 -0.45 16.75 -6.07
CA CYS A 93 -0.83 15.65 -6.94
C CYS A 93 0.09 14.44 -6.72
N TRP A 94 1.40 14.67 -6.67
CA TRP A 94 2.36 13.61 -6.40
C TRP A 94 2.11 12.94 -5.05
N ALA A 95 1.78 13.72 -4.02
CA ALA A 95 1.46 13.19 -2.70
C ALA A 95 0.27 12.24 -2.74
N LYS A 96 -0.74 12.53 -3.55
CA LYS A 96 -1.92 11.65 -3.71
C LYS A 96 -1.59 10.35 -4.42
N ASN A 97 -0.54 10.34 -5.26
CA ASN A 97 -0.14 9.15 -5.99
C ASN A 97 0.78 8.23 -5.17
N ARG A 98 1.47 8.75 -4.16
CA ARG A 98 2.35 7.96 -3.28
C ARG A 98 1.52 7.21 -2.25
N ARG A 99 0.95 6.07 -2.66
CA ARG A 99 -0.02 5.36 -1.84
C ARG A 99 0.04 3.85 -1.97
N VAL A 100 -0.54 3.16 -0.99
CA VAL A 100 -0.93 1.76 -1.09
C VAL A 100 -2.45 1.71 -0.94
N GLU A 101 -3.13 1.13 -1.92
CA GLU A 101 -4.56 0.91 -1.88
C GLU A 101 -4.83 -0.48 -1.33
N ILE A 102 -5.72 -0.56 -0.34
CA ILE A 102 -6.11 -1.82 0.28
C ILE A 102 -7.41 -2.28 -0.35
N VAL A 103 -7.36 -3.40 -1.06
CA VAL A 103 -8.51 -3.94 -1.81
C VAL A 103 -8.82 -5.34 -1.31
N TYR A 104 -10.07 -5.57 -0.88
CA TYR A 104 -10.50 -6.91 -0.51
C TYR A 104 -11.04 -7.63 -1.74
N THR A 105 -10.42 -8.76 -2.08
CA THR A 105 -10.82 -9.59 -3.22
C THR A 105 -11.73 -10.73 -2.79
N ALA A 106 -11.74 -11.07 -1.50
CA ALA A 106 -12.71 -11.99 -0.89
C ALA A 106 -12.98 -11.49 0.52
N LYS A 107 -14.22 -11.26 0.83
CA LYS A 107 -14.67 -10.73 2.12
C LYS A 107 -15.26 -11.87 2.96
#